data_928f869bb8b7300b698dd02ec856d251
#
_entry.id   928f869bb8b7300b698dd02ec856d251
#
_cell.length_a   1.000
_cell.length_b   1.000
_cell.length_c   1.000
_cell.angle_alpha   90.00
_cell.angle_beta   90.00
_cell.angle_gamma   90.00
#
_symmetry.space_group_name_H-M   'P 1'
#
loop_
_entity.id
_entity.type
_entity.pdbx_description
1 polymer ?
#
loop_
_entity_poly.entity_id
_entity_poly.type
_entity_poly.pdbx_seq_one_letter_code
_entity_poly.pdbx_strand_id
1 'polypeptide(L)'
;MSIVLNNDNYYSEWANRNYMSVSQFKDFAGTIMHTGCEKTAYEKIMGLIPQTATKALLVGSYIDAFYEGTLDIFKSENRDNICTKTSIKVFEKSKDPNDLQLLADFKQAEAIIEKTTGDDLFSEYMSGQKQIIMTANLFGINWKIKMDSYHPDDKIVDLKIMRSMDPIWSDKCHMKSDFIRYWGYDIQGAVYQKVVELVTGKKLPFFIACATKEEMANIEIIQIDQQYLDDALAFVKQNIKHVLDLKNGVAEPTSCGNCYYCRKRKKLTAPISMQTIVPVPNVNNDEEEMSAIKEDITKNDDNVTDTTTATVFGLAPWAPPFHLFSEN
;
A
#
# COMPACT_ATOMS: atom_id res chain seq x y z
N MET A 1 23.59 19.73 20.84
CA MET A 1 22.26 19.30 21.28
C MET A 1 21.82 18.17 20.36
N SER A 2 21.38 17.05 20.92
CA SER A 2 20.78 15.97 20.09
C SER A 2 19.39 16.42 19.63
N ILE A 3 19.13 16.32 18.33
CA ILE A 3 17.81 16.63 17.78
C ILE A 3 16.86 15.51 18.25
N VAL A 4 15.75 15.90 18.91
CA VAL A 4 14.68 14.98 19.33
C VAL A 4 13.62 14.93 18.26
N LEU A 5 13.20 13.71 17.87
CA LEU A 5 12.13 13.51 16.89
C LEU A 5 10.78 13.92 17.47
N ASN A 6 10.06 14.79 16.75
CA ASN A 6 8.74 15.28 17.09
C ASN A 6 7.88 15.48 15.83
N ASN A 7 6.65 15.97 15.96
CA ASN A 7 5.74 16.16 14.83
C ASN A 7 6.29 17.14 13.78
N ASP A 8 7.01 18.19 14.18
CA ASP A 8 7.51 19.22 13.27
C ASP A 8 8.64 18.70 12.37
N ASN A 9 9.43 17.75 12.87
CA ASN A 9 10.60 17.22 12.16
C ASN A 9 10.46 15.78 11.69
N TYR A 10 9.32 15.10 11.95
CA TYR A 10 9.12 13.68 11.60
C TYR A 10 9.38 13.38 10.13
N TYR A 11 8.97 14.28 9.22
CA TYR A 11 9.14 14.14 7.77
C TYR A 11 10.38 14.85 7.24
N SER A 12 11.20 15.47 8.10
CA SER A 12 12.40 16.17 7.69
C SER A 12 13.42 15.24 7.03
N GLU A 13 14.31 15.82 6.22
CA GLU A 13 15.42 15.10 5.60
C GLU A 13 16.31 14.45 6.66
N TRP A 14 16.59 15.17 7.77
CA TRP A 14 17.34 14.63 8.88
C TRP A 14 16.70 13.36 9.46
N ALA A 15 15.40 13.41 9.75
CA ALA A 15 14.69 12.25 10.30
C ALA A 15 14.65 11.08 9.29
N ASN A 16 14.45 11.39 8.00
CA ASN A 16 14.44 10.39 6.94
C ASN A 16 15.79 9.73 6.71
N ARG A 17 16.89 10.44 6.97
CA ARG A 17 18.25 9.85 6.90
C ARG A 17 18.61 9.02 8.13
N ASN A 18 18.23 9.46 9.33
CA ASN A 18 18.64 8.84 10.59
C ASN A 18 17.74 7.68 11.05
N TYR A 19 16.51 7.63 10.55
CA TYR A 19 15.53 6.60 10.89
C TYR A 19 15.02 5.89 9.63
N MET A 20 14.61 4.64 9.80
CA MET A 20 13.82 3.91 8.84
C MET A 20 12.33 4.12 9.17
N SER A 21 11.50 4.39 8.17
CA SER A 21 10.04 4.30 8.27
C SER A 21 9.53 3.15 7.41
N VAL A 22 8.32 2.68 7.71
CA VAL A 22 7.69 1.62 6.89
C VAL A 22 7.49 2.05 5.45
N SER A 23 7.16 3.32 5.21
CA SER A 23 7.02 3.85 3.84
C SER A 23 8.33 3.77 3.07
N GLN A 24 9.45 4.18 3.68
CA GLN A 24 10.78 4.06 3.06
C GLN A 24 11.12 2.60 2.79
N PHE A 25 10.93 1.71 3.76
CA PHE A 25 11.17 0.29 3.56
C PHE A 25 10.40 -0.27 2.38
N LYS A 26 9.08 0.01 2.31
CA LYS A 26 8.21 -0.44 1.20
C LYS A 26 8.60 0.17 -0.15
N ASP A 27 9.05 1.41 -0.19
CA ASP A 27 9.54 2.03 -1.43
C ASP A 27 10.71 1.25 -2.02
N PHE A 28 11.64 0.75 -1.19
CA PHE A 28 12.78 -0.09 -1.61
C PHE A 28 12.38 -1.54 -1.88
N ALA A 29 11.91 -2.24 -0.85
CA ALA A 29 11.68 -3.68 -0.86
C ALA A 29 10.38 -4.08 -1.55
N GLY A 30 9.42 -3.14 -1.66
CA GLY A 30 8.04 -3.46 -1.99
C GLY A 30 7.30 -4.07 -0.82
N THR A 31 6.31 -4.89 -1.16
CA THR A 31 5.53 -5.70 -0.23
C THR A 31 5.65 -7.17 -0.59
N ILE A 32 4.98 -8.03 0.15
CA ILE A 32 4.87 -9.46 -0.22
C ILE A 32 4.22 -9.59 -1.61
N MET A 33 3.24 -8.74 -1.93
CA MET A 33 2.43 -8.81 -3.16
C MET A 33 2.77 -7.77 -4.22
N HIS A 34 3.62 -6.77 -3.93
CA HIS A 34 3.97 -5.71 -4.87
C HIS A 34 5.46 -5.44 -4.88
N THR A 35 6.03 -5.24 -6.08
CA THR A 35 7.46 -4.98 -6.25
C THR A 35 7.77 -3.52 -5.98
N GLY A 36 8.75 -3.25 -5.12
CA GLY A 36 9.32 -1.91 -4.91
C GLY A 36 10.19 -1.46 -6.10
N CYS A 37 10.74 -0.25 -5.99
CA CYS A 37 11.70 0.24 -6.96
C CYS A 37 12.88 0.90 -6.24
N GLU A 38 13.95 0.15 -6.06
CA GLU A 38 15.14 0.60 -5.32
C GLU A 38 15.68 1.93 -5.85
N LYS A 39 15.81 2.06 -7.17
CA LYS A 39 16.32 3.29 -7.80
C LYS A 39 15.42 4.49 -7.52
N THR A 40 14.11 4.34 -7.64
CA THR A 40 13.16 5.41 -7.36
C THR A 40 13.14 5.76 -5.86
N ALA A 41 13.21 4.77 -4.99
CA ALA A 41 13.28 4.96 -3.54
C ALA A 41 14.55 5.71 -3.13
N TYR A 42 15.70 5.30 -3.66
CA TYR A 42 16.99 5.97 -3.44
C TYR A 42 16.96 7.42 -3.91
N GLU A 43 16.50 7.67 -5.14
CA GLU A 43 16.42 9.03 -5.70
C GLU A 43 15.47 9.95 -4.90
N LYS A 44 14.37 9.43 -4.36
CA LYS A 44 13.48 10.17 -3.46
C LYS A 44 14.18 10.58 -2.17
N ILE A 45 14.90 9.66 -1.51
CA ILE A 45 15.62 9.95 -0.26
C ILE A 45 16.75 10.94 -0.48
N MET A 46 17.44 10.87 -1.63
CA MET A 46 18.50 11.79 -1.99
C MET A 46 18.01 13.14 -2.52
N GLY A 47 16.68 13.34 -2.61
CA GLY A 47 16.10 14.58 -3.13
C GLY A 47 16.32 14.81 -4.64
N LEU A 48 16.70 13.75 -5.37
CA LEU A 48 16.97 13.83 -6.82
C LEU A 48 15.69 13.88 -7.67
N ILE A 49 14.57 13.45 -7.10
CA ILE A 49 13.25 13.54 -7.71
C ILE A 49 12.27 14.19 -6.72
N PRO A 50 11.40 15.09 -7.20
CA PRO A 50 10.46 15.78 -6.32
C PRO A 50 9.45 14.79 -5.74
N GLN A 51 9.15 14.96 -4.46
CA GLN A 51 7.99 14.34 -3.82
C GLN A 51 6.78 15.24 -4.08
N THR A 52 6.09 15.00 -5.18
CA THR A 52 4.85 15.75 -5.50
C THR A 52 3.68 15.09 -4.77
N ALA A 53 2.97 15.89 -3.97
CA ALA A 53 1.70 15.46 -3.41
C ALA A 53 0.70 15.21 -4.55
N THR A 54 0.24 13.98 -4.69
CA THR A 54 -0.86 13.67 -5.60
C THR A 54 -2.17 14.15 -5.00
N LYS A 55 -3.18 14.42 -5.84
CA LYS A 55 -4.51 14.77 -5.37
C LYS A 55 -5.10 13.73 -4.41
N ALA A 56 -4.86 12.44 -4.70
CA ALA A 56 -5.28 11.34 -3.82
C ALA A 56 -4.61 11.41 -2.43
N LEU A 57 -3.35 11.82 -2.38
CA LEU A 57 -2.62 12.01 -1.12
C LEU A 57 -3.18 13.20 -0.33
N LEU A 58 -3.48 14.32 -1.02
CA LEU A 58 -4.08 15.50 -0.37
C LEU A 58 -5.46 15.20 0.22
N VAL A 59 -6.27 14.36 -0.43
CA VAL A 59 -7.57 13.91 0.12
C VAL A 59 -7.37 13.09 1.39
N GLY A 60 -6.38 12.17 1.42
CA GLY A 60 -6.01 11.43 2.62
C GLY A 60 -5.59 12.40 3.74
N SER A 61 -4.64 13.30 3.45
CA SER A 61 -4.16 14.30 4.43
C SER A 61 -5.25 15.26 4.94
N TYR A 62 -6.27 15.54 4.14
CA TYR A 62 -7.43 16.31 4.57
C TYR A 62 -8.22 15.60 5.69
N ILE A 63 -8.46 14.29 5.51
CA ILE A 63 -9.18 13.48 6.48
C ILE A 63 -8.30 13.19 7.71
N ASP A 64 -7.00 12.95 7.51
CA ASP A 64 -6.03 12.83 8.60
C ASP A 64 -6.04 14.10 9.47
N ALA A 65 -5.98 15.29 8.86
CA ALA A 65 -6.01 16.58 9.55
C ALA A 65 -7.31 16.79 10.35
N PHE A 66 -8.44 16.24 9.90
CA PHE A 66 -9.68 16.26 10.67
C PHE A 66 -9.53 15.47 11.97
N TYR A 67 -9.05 14.21 11.88
CA TYR A 67 -8.86 13.36 13.05
C TYR A 67 -7.73 13.84 13.98
N GLU A 68 -6.78 14.61 13.46
CA GLU A 68 -5.74 15.28 14.23
C GLU A 68 -6.22 16.58 14.92
N GLY A 69 -7.39 17.10 14.54
CA GLY A 69 -7.88 18.40 15.01
C GLY A 69 -7.17 19.60 14.38
N THR A 70 -6.52 19.43 13.23
CA THR A 70 -5.73 20.45 12.52
C THR A 70 -6.34 20.84 11.17
N LEU A 71 -7.60 20.45 10.90
CA LEU A 71 -8.24 20.64 9.58
C LEU A 71 -8.29 22.09 9.14
N ASP A 72 -8.52 23.05 10.05
CA ASP A 72 -8.58 24.48 9.71
C ASP A 72 -7.22 24.99 9.24
N ILE A 73 -6.13 24.53 9.88
CA ILE A 73 -4.76 24.85 9.49
C ILE A 73 -4.51 24.25 8.09
N PHE A 74 -4.83 22.98 7.89
CA PHE A 74 -4.68 22.31 6.60
C PHE A 74 -5.46 23.04 5.49
N LYS A 75 -6.72 23.44 5.75
CA LYS A 75 -7.55 24.19 4.79
C LYS A 75 -6.90 25.54 4.43
N SER A 76 -6.32 26.25 5.39
CA SER A 76 -5.68 27.53 5.14
C SER A 76 -4.41 27.41 4.29
N GLU A 77 -3.58 26.41 4.57
CA GLU A 77 -2.31 26.16 3.88
C GLU A 77 -2.49 25.61 2.46
N ASN A 78 -3.55 24.83 2.23
CA ASN A 78 -3.79 24.13 0.98
C ASN A 78 -4.94 24.72 0.14
N ARG A 79 -5.41 25.94 0.45
CA ARG A 79 -6.57 26.59 -0.19
C ARG A 79 -6.56 26.47 -1.71
N ASP A 80 -5.43 26.76 -2.35
CA ASP A 80 -5.29 26.78 -3.81
C ASP A 80 -5.42 25.38 -4.44
N ASN A 81 -5.18 24.34 -3.67
CA ASN A 81 -5.25 22.94 -4.10
C ASN A 81 -6.61 22.30 -3.81
N ILE A 82 -7.37 22.82 -2.85
CA ILE A 82 -8.61 22.22 -2.36
C ILE A 82 -9.88 22.97 -2.74
N CYS A 83 -9.77 24.26 -3.08
CA CYS A 83 -10.91 25.10 -3.45
C CYS A 83 -10.98 25.39 -4.96
N THR A 84 -12.18 25.79 -5.44
CA THR A 84 -12.36 26.21 -6.83
C THR A 84 -11.69 27.57 -7.07
N LYS A 85 -11.07 27.75 -8.23
CA LYS A 85 -10.38 29.00 -8.60
C LYS A 85 -11.32 30.21 -8.56
N THR A 86 -12.61 30.01 -8.86
CA THR A 86 -13.62 31.07 -8.84
C THR A 86 -13.90 31.52 -7.41
N SER A 87 -14.10 30.59 -6.48
CA SER A 87 -14.34 30.90 -5.06
C SER A 87 -13.13 31.56 -4.40
N ILE A 88 -11.92 31.16 -4.74
CA ILE A 88 -10.69 31.80 -4.26
C ILE A 88 -10.65 33.29 -4.65
N LYS A 89 -10.99 33.63 -5.92
CA LYS A 89 -11.05 35.02 -6.37
C LYS A 89 -12.12 35.86 -5.65
N VAL A 90 -13.24 35.25 -5.26
CA VAL A 90 -14.27 35.88 -4.45
C VAL A 90 -13.75 36.14 -3.04
N PHE A 91 -13.18 35.10 -2.40
CA PHE A 91 -12.56 35.17 -1.08
C PHE A 91 -11.45 36.22 -1.01
N GLU A 92 -10.61 36.39 -2.03
CA GLU A 92 -9.54 37.38 -2.06
C GLU A 92 -10.08 38.82 -1.92
N LYS A 93 -11.33 39.07 -2.36
CA LYS A 93 -12.01 40.38 -2.27
C LYS A 93 -12.79 40.53 -0.97
N SER A 94 -13.60 39.54 -0.61
CA SER A 94 -14.49 39.59 0.56
C SER A 94 -13.77 39.34 1.88
N LYS A 95 -12.72 38.47 1.83
CA LYS A 95 -12.05 37.87 3.00
C LYS A 95 -12.98 37.00 3.86
N ASP A 96 -14.17 36.64 3.34
CA ASP A 96 -15.11 35.75 4.01
C ASP A 96 -14.81 34.28 3.68
N PRO A 97 -14.46 33.45 4.66
CA PRO A 97 -14.25 31.99 4.44
C PRO A 97 -15.45 31.25 3.86
N ASN A 98 -16.68 31.75 4.07
CA ASN A 98 -17.91 31.16 3.53
C ASN A 98 -18.00 31.25 1.99
N ASP A 99 -17.22 32.15 1.38
CA ASP A 99 -17.12 32.25 -0.08
C ASP A 99 -16.29 31.12 -0.71
N LEU A 100 -15.52 30.38 0.08
CA LEU A 100 -14.69 29.28 -0.41
C LEU A 100 -15.54 28.05 -0.72
N GLN A 101 -15.35 27.48 -1.90
CA GLN A 101 -16.03 26.29 -2.35
C GLN A 101 -15.01 25.18 -2.64
N LEU A 102 -15.14 24.08 -1.93
CA LEU A 102 -14.30 22.90 -2.11
C LEU A 102 -14.48 22.28 -3.51
N LEU A 103 -13.39 21.76 -4.05
CA LEU A 103 -13.40 20.87 -5.20
C LEU A 103 -14.15 19.56 -4.87
N ALA A 104 -14.64 18.87 -5.88
CA ALA A 104 -15.46 17.65 -5.72
C ALA A 104 -14.81 16.58 -4.83
N ASP A 105 -13.50 16.35 -5.00
CA ASP A 105 -12.78 15.36 -4.18
C ASP A 105 -12.75 15.71 -2.68
N PHE A 106 -12.74 17.01 -2.33
CA PHE A 106 -12.74 17.46 -0.94
C PHE A 106 -14.16 17.55 -0.36
N LYS A 107 -15.18 17.75 -1.20
CA LYS A 107 -16.58 17.52 -0.80
C LYS A 107 -16.83 16.05 -0.47
N GLN A 108 -16.24 15.14 -1.25
CA GLN A 108 -16.25 13.72 -0.94
C GLN A 108 -15.50 13.41 0.37
N ALA A 109 -14.37 14.07 0.63
CA ALA A 109 -13.66 13.95 1.91
C ALA A 109 -14.54 14.37 3.10
N GLU A 110 -15.30 15.46 2.99
CA GLU A 110 -16.29 15.86 4.02
C GLU A 110 -17.37 14.78 4.22
N ALA A 111 -17.89 14.21 3.13
CA ALA A 111 -18.87 13.13 3.22
C ALA A 111 -18.31 11.85 3.87
N ILE A 112 -17.03 11.54 3.62
CA ILE A 112 -16.33 10.44 4.30
C ILE A 112 -16.18 10.74 5.79
N ILE A 113 -15.80 11.96 6.16
CA ILE A 113 -15.72 12.40 7.56
C ILE A 113 -17.07 12.27 8.25
N GLU A 114 -18.14 12.77 7.63
CA GLU A 114 -19.51 12.64 8.16
C GLU A 114 -19.91 11.17 8.36
N LYS A 115 -19.61 10.31 7.37
CA LYS A 115 -19.90 8.87 7.42
C LYS A 115 -19.16 8.19 8.57
N THR A 116 -17.86 8.46 8.71
CA THR A 116 -17.01 7.83 9.72
C THR A 116 -17.26 8.35 11.13
N THR A 117 -17.59 9.62 11.30
CA THR A 117 -17.96 10.19 12.59
C THR A 117 -19.40 9.84 13.03
N GLY A 118 -20.27 9.52 12.07
CA GLY A 118 -21.62 9.03 12.34
C GLY A 118 -21.69 7.54 12.74
N ASP A 119 -20.56 6.82 12.69
CA ASP A 119 -20.45 5.42 13.13
C ASP A 119 -19.75 5.33 14.49
N ASP A 120 -20.43 4.74 15.47
CA ASP A 120 -19.95 4.67 16.86
C ASP A 120 -18.67 3.84 16.98
N LEU A 121 -18.58 2.72 16.27
CA LEU A 121 -17.40 1.84 16.32
C LEU A 121 -16.19 2.53 15.69
N PHE A 122 -16.37 3.13 14.53
CA PHE A 122 -15.29 3.87 13.86
C PHE A 122 -14.78 5.02 14.75
N SER A 123 -15.71 5.76 15.35
CA SER A 123 -15.41 6.87 16.25
C SER A 123 -14.67 6.39 17.51
N GLU A 124 -15.06 5.25 18.12
CA GLU A 124 -14.36 4.63 19.23
C GLU A 124 -12.92 4.30 18.87
N TYR A 125 -12.70 3.60 17.75
CA TYR A 125 -11.34 3.22 17.31
C TYR A 125 -10.47 4.43 16.98
N MET A 126 -11.09 5.48 16.46
CA MET A 126 -10.39 6.73 16.17
C MET A 126 -10.32 7.70 17.37
N SER A 127 -10.76 7.33 18.58
CA SER A 127 -10.73 8.20 19.78
C SER A 127 -9.41 8.20 20.56
N GLY A 128 -8.46 7.35 20.19
CA GLY A 128 -7.17 7.22 20.88
C GLY A 128 -6.29 8.49 20.79
N GLN A 129 -5.14 8.43 21.43
CA GLN A 129 -4.12 9.49 21.38
C GLN A 129 -3.62 9.65 19.93
N LYS A 130 -3.58 10.91 19.45
CA LYS A 130 -3.28 11.22 18.05
C LYS A 130 -1.80 11.45 17.81
N GLN A 131 -1.33 11.00 16.63
CA GLN A 131 0.00 11.29 16.10
C GLN A 131 1.15 10.95 17.07
N ILE A 132 0.99 9.84 17.80
CA ILE A 132 2.00 9.40 18.76
C ILE A 132 3.20 8.82 18.02
N ILE A 133 4.36 9.44 18.28
CA ILE A 133 5.64 9.04 17.69
C ILE A 133 6.36 8.12 18.68
N MET A 134 6.81 6.96 18.20
CA MET A 134 7.73 6.09 18.91
C MET A 134 8.91 5.72 18.02
N THR A 135 10.04 5.45 18.67
CA THR A 135 11.25 4.96 17.99
C THR A 135 11.85 3.79 18.76
N ALA A 136 12.35 2.80 18.04
CA ALA A 136 13.08 1.68 18.63
C ALA A 136 14.14 1.16 17.68
N ASN A 137 15.16 0.51 18.22
CA ASN A 137 16.10 -0.25 17.42
C ASN A 137 15.50 -1.65 17.14
N LEU A 138 15.24 -1.92 15.86
CA LEU A 138 14.71 -3.19 15.41
C LEU A 138 15.59 -3.71 14.27
N PHE A 139 16.12 -4.92 14.41
CA PHE A 139 17.07 -5.55 13.48
C PHE A 139 18.35 -4.71 13.23
N GLY A 140 18.84 -4.03 14.28
CA GLY A 140 20.05 -3.20 14.23
C GLY A 140 19.85 -1.81 13.61
N ILE A 141 18.61 -1.41 13.32
CA ILE A 141 18.27 -0.14 12.68
C ILE A 141 17.29 0.64 13.54
N ASN A 142 17.44 1.96 13.59
CA ASN A 142 16.52 2.84 14.29
C ASN A 142 15.27 3.06 13.42
N TRP A 143 14.14 2.59 13.88
CA TRP A 143 12.83 2.83 13.24
C TRP A 143 12.11 3.99 13.90
N LYS A 144 11.33 4.70 13.10
CA LYS A 144 10.33 5.67 13.56
C LYS A 144 8.96 5.26 13.07
N ILE A 145 7.98 5.34 13.97
CA ILE A 145 6.55 5.15 13.69
C ILE A 145 5.78 6.37 14.16
N LYS A 146 4.64 6.62 13.56
CA LYS A 146 3.67 7.64 13.96
C LYS A 146 2.28 7.07 13.82
N MET A 147 1.58 6.90 14.94
CA MET A 147 0.29 6.23 15.03
C MET A 147 -0.85 7.25 14.96
N ASP A 148 -1.86 6.97 14.14
CA ASP A 148 -3.00 7.89 13.94
C ASP A 148 -3.95 7.87 15.14
N SER A 149 -4.17 6.70 15.75
CA SER A 149 -4.94 6.57 16.99
C SER A 149 -4.32 5.47 17.85
N TYR A 150 -3.68 5.87 18.95
CA TYR A 150 -3.02 4.98 19.88
C TYR A 150 -3.86 4.88 21.16
N HIS A 151 -4.24 3.68 21.53
CA HIS A 151 -4.92 3.36 22.78
C HIS A 151 -3.92 2.66 23.69
N PRO A 152 -3.33 3.33 24.68
CA PRO A 152 -2.35 2.73 25.59
C PRO A 152 -2.94 1.49 26.24
N ASP A 153 -2.15 0.40 26.22
CA ASP A 153 -2.50 -0.89 26.83
C ASP A 153 -3.64 -1.67 26.17
N ASP A 154 -4.19 -1.17 25.06
CA ASP A 154 -5.35 -1.78 24.40
C ASP A 154 -5.05 -2.09 22.91
N LYS A 155 -4.89 -1.08 22.04
CA LYS A 155 -4.79 -1.28 20.61
C LYS A 155 -4.02 -0.16 19.89
N ILE A 156 -3.55 -0.48 18.66
CA ILE A 156 -2.98 0.47 17.70
C ILE A 156 -3.94 0.54 16.53
N VAL A 157 -4.36 1.73 16.14
CA VAL A 157 -5.26 1.94 14.99
C VAL A 157 -4.63 2.89 14.00
N ASP A 158 -4.69 2.54 12.73
CA ASP A 158 -4.15 3.30 11.62
C ASP A 158 -5.25 3.61 10.62
N LEU A 159 -5.40 4.88 10.24
CA LEU A 159 -6.43 5.37 9.33
C LEU A 159 -6.01 5.15 7.87
N LYS A 160 -6.88 4.57 7.06
CA LYS A 160 -6.64 4.38 5.63
C LYS A 160 -7.80 4.85 4.78
N ILE A 161 -7.52 5.83 3.93
CA ILE A 161 -8.47 6.34 2.94
C ILE A 161 -8.05 5.82 1.56
N MET A 162 -8.84 4.92 1.01
CA MET A 162 -8.49 4.17 -0.19
C MET A 162 -9.55 4.28 -1.30
N ARG A 163 -9.22 3.80 -2.50
CA ARG A 163 -10.15 3.83 -3.63
C ARG A 163 -11.32 2.86 -3.42
N SER A 164 -11.02 1.60 -3.14
CA SER A 164 -11.95 0.51 -2.83
C SER A 164 -11.23 -0.54 -1.99
N MET A 165 -12.01 -1.47 -1.41
CA MET A 165 -11.48 -2.64 -0.68
C MET A 165 -11.43 -3.89 -1.57
N ASP A 166 -11.64 -3.74 -2.88
CA ASP A 166 -11.63 -4.85 -3.84
C ASP A 166 -10.27 -5.54 -3.90
N PRO A 167 -10.25 -6.85 -4.20
CA PRO A 167 -9.02 -7.57 -4.45
C PRO A 167 -8.25 -6.99 -5.64
N ILE A 168 -6.93 -6.81 -5.47
CA ILE A 168 -6.03 -6.19 -6.44
C ILE A 168 -5.16 -7.27 -7.09
N TRP A 169 -4.98 -7.21 -8.41
CA TRP A 169 -4.08 -8.11 -9.12
C TRP A 169 -2.62 -7.82 -8.78
N SER A 170 -1.90 -8.84 -8.34
CA SER A 170 -0.47 -8.79 -8.07
C SER A 170 0.31 -9.31 -9.29
N ASP A 171 1.03 -8.42 -9.98
CA ASP A 171 1.95 -8.83 -11.06
C ASP A 171 3.16 -9.61 -10.53
N LYS A 172 3.49 -9.45 -9.24
CA LYS A 172 4.59 -10.16 -8.60
C LYS A 172 4.28 -11.62 -8.32
N CYS A 173 3.04 -11.92 -7.92
CA CYS A 173 2.62 -13.25 -7.50
C CYS A 173 1.64 -13.91 -8.50
N HIS A 174 1.26 -13.19 -9.57
CA HIS A 174 0.31 -13.64 -10.60
C HIS A 174 -1.04 -14.13 -10.03
N MET A 175 -1.54 -13.43 -9.00
CA MET A 175 -2.81 -13.74 -8.35
C MET A 175 -3.49 -12.48 -7.82
N LYS A 176 -4.80 -12.57 -7.50
CA LYS A 176 -5.49 -11.52 -6.75
C LYS A 176 -5.08 -11.57 -5.28
N SER A 177 -4.77 -10.42 -4.72
CA SER A 177 -4.47 -10.22 -3.30
C SER A 177 -5.51 -9.32 -2.67
N ASP A 178 -5.73 -9.48 -1.37
CA ASP A 178 -6.39 -8.45 -0.57
C ASP A 178 -5.58 -7.15 -0.58
N PHE A 179 -6.25 -6.03 -0.34
CA PHE A 179 -5.62 -4.70 -0.37
C PHE A 179 -4.61 -4.50 0.78
N ILE A 180 -4.75 -5.21 1.90
CA ILE A 180 -3.89 -5.09 3.08
C ILE A 180 -2.47 -5.53 2.73
N ARG A 181 -2.31 -6.75 2.21
CA ARG A 181 -1.01 -7.30 1.80
C ARG A 181 -0.47 -6.63 0.54
N TYR A 182 -1.37 -6.26 -0.39
CA TYR A 182 -0.94 -5.57 -1.61
C TYR A 182 -0.27 -4.22 -1.29
N TRP A 183 -0.86 -3.42 -0.41
CA TRP A 183 -0.31 -2.12 0.00
C TRP A 183 0.67 -2.21 1.17
N GLY A 184 0.87 -3.40 1.75
CA GLY A 184 1.76 -3.65 2.88
C GLY A 184 1.31 -2.96 4.16
N TYR A 185 0.02 -3.00 4.46
CA TYR A 185 -0.50 -2.55 5.76
C TYR A 185 -0.21 -3.56 6.87
N ASP A 186 -0.08 -4.84 6.51
CA ASP A 186 0.47 -5.90 7.34
C ASP A 186 1.92 -5.60 7.77
N ILE A 187 2.77 -5.14 6.85
CA ILE A 187 4.15 -4.70 7.15
C ILE A 187 4.11 -3.50 8.11
N GLN A 188 3.20 -2.56 7.89
CA GLN A 188 3.05 -1.40 8.77
C GLN A 188 2.62 -1.83 10.17
N GLY A 189 1.60 -2.67 10.27
CA GLY A 189 1.12 -3.22 11.53
C GLY A 189 2.20 -4.00 12.28
N ALA A 190 2.95 -4.84 11.59
CA ALA A 190 4.03 -5.65 12.15
C ALA A 190 5.14 -4.79 12.77
N VAL A 191 5.61 -3.78 12.04
CA VAL A 191 6.66 -2.85 12.55
C VAL A 191 6.11 -2.00 13.69
N TYR A 192 4.89 -1.48 13.56
CA TYR A 192 4.26 -0.65 14.60
C TYR A 192 4.07 -1.45 15.88
N GLN A 193 3.47 -2.64 15.80
CA GLN A 193 3.32 -3.53 16.94
C GLN A 193 4.66 -3.84 17.61
N LYS A 194 5.70 -4.16 16.82
CA LYS A 194 7.01 -4.50 17.36
C LYS A 194 7.73 -3.31 18.01
N VAL A 195 7.62 -2.12 17.43
CA VAL A 195 8.18 -0.90 18.04
C VAL A 195 7.45 -0.56 19.34
N VAL A 196 6.11 -0.63 19.35
CA VAL A 196 5.33 -0.42 20.58
C VAL A 196 5.70 -1.44 21.64
N GLU A 197 5.82 -2.72 21.31
CA GLU A 197 6.24 -3.77 22.22
C GLU A 197 7.63 -3.48 22.82
N LEU A 198 8.61 -3.04 22.00
CA LEU A 198 9.96 -2.71 22.48
C LEU A 198 9.97 -1.49 23.41
N VAL A 199 9.09 -0.52 23.19
CA VAL A 199 9.02 0.72 24.00
C VAL A 199 8.21 0.53 25.28
N THR A 200 7.10 -0.22 25.22
CA THR A 200 6.12 -0.33 26.33
C THR A 200 6.16 -1.68 27.04
N GLY A 201 6.79 -2.69 26.46
CA GLY A 201 6.75 -4.08 26.93
C GLY A 201 5.45 -4.81 26.59
N LYS A 202 4.50 -4.19 25.87
CA LYS A 202 3.18 -4.75 25.56
C LYS A 202 3.01 -4.97 24.05
N LYS A 203 2.64 -6.19 23.68
CA LYS A 203 2.26 -6.55 22.32
C LYS A 203 0.78 -6.26 22.12
N LEU A 204 0.46 -5.15 21.47
CA LEU A 204 -0.91 -4.71 21.23
C LEU A 204 -1.44 -5.17 19.87
N PRO A 205 -2.73 -5.50 19.73
CA PRO A 205 -3.34 -5.77 18.44
C PRO A 205 -3.31 -4.53 17.54
N PHE A 206 -3.21 -4.76 16.22
CA PHE A 206 -3.18 -3.70 15.21
C PHE A 206 -4.44 -3.74 14.37
N PHE A 207 -5.06 -2.58 14.19
CA PHE A 207 -6.29 -2.39 13.44
C PHE A 207 -6.10 -1.35 12.34
N ILE A 208 -6.85 -1.53 11.26
CA ILE A 208 -7.01 -0.54 10.20
C ILE A 208 -8.44 -0.01 10.30
N ALA A 209 -8.57 1.30 10.52
CA ALA A 209 -9.82 2.03 10.32
C ALA A 209 -9.82 2.51 8.87
N CYS A 210 -10.62 1.90 8.00
CA CYS A 210 -10.59 2.22 6.58
C CYS A 210 -11.91 2.77 6.06
N ALA A 211 -11.79 3.74 5.13
CA ALA A 211 -12.91 4.28 4.37
C ALA A 211 -12.56 4.38 2.89
N THR A 212 -13.54 4.14 2.02
CA THR A 212 -13.33 4.21 0.57
C THR A 212 -13.74 5.55 -0.01
N LYS A 213 -13.15 5.90 -1.17
CA LYS A 213 -13.51 7.07 -1.98
C LYS A 213 -14.52 6.73 -3.07
N GLU A 214 -15.40 5.79 -2.81
CA GLU A 214 -16.53 5.47 -3.65
C GLU A 214 -17.64 6.51 -3.47
N GLU A 215 -18.61 6.59 -4.38
CA GLU A 215 -19.71 7.55 -4.31
C GLU A 215 -20.45 7.45 -2.96
N MET A 216 -20.75 6.22 -2.53
CA MET A 216 -21.14 5.90 -1.17
C MET A 216 -19.95 5.24 -0.49
N ALA A 217 -19.31 5.94 0.45
CA ALA A 217 -18.14 5.42 1.16
C ALA A 217 -18.48 4.13 1.92
N ASN A 218 -17.71 3.08 1.67
CA ASN A 218 -17.67 1.89 2.53
C ASN A 218 -16.69 2.12 3.67
N ILE A 219 -17.02 1.68 4.89
CA ILE A 219 -16.21 1.83 6.09
C ILE A 219 -16.06 0.48 6.80
N GLU A 220 -14.86 0.19 7.30
CA GLU A 220 -14.58 -1.03 8.06
C GLU A 220 -13.52 -0.78 9.13
N ILE A 221 -13.62 -1.51 10.23
CA ILE A 221 -12.56 -1.68 11.23
C ILE A 221 -12.03 -3.10 11.10
N ILE A 222 -10.79 -3.23 10.64
CA ILE A 222 -10.19 -4.52 10.31
C ILE A 222 -9.03 -4.80 11.26
N GLN A 223 -9.12 -5.87 12.05
CA GLN A 223 -7.99 -6.42 12.77
C GLN A 223 -7.09 -7.20 11.82
N ILE A 224 -5.79 -6.94 11.83
CA ILE A 224 -4.84 -7.81 11.13
C ILE A 224 -4.46 -8.95 12.06
N ASP A 225 -4.76 -10.18 11.63
CA ASP A 225 -4.46 -11.38 12.42
C ASP A 225 -2.96 -11.51 12.68
N GLN A 226 -2.60 -12.02 13.85
CA GLN A 226 -1.22 -12.06 14.31
C GLN A 226 -0.29 -12.82 13.36
N GLN A 227 -0.77 -13.87 12.71
CA GLN A 227 0.02 -14.63 11.76
C GLN A 227 0.50 -13.76 10.58
N TYR A 228 -0.37 -12.90 10.03
CA TYR A 228 0.03 -11.98 8.94
C TYR A 228 1.03 -10.92 9.43
N LEU A 229 0.91 -10.45 10.67
CA LEU A 229 1.89 -9.55 11.27
C LEU A 229 3.25 -10.23 11.46
N ASP A 230 3.25 -11.48 11.91
CA ASP A 230 4.48 -12.26 12.13
C ASP A 230 5.18 -12.58 10.79
N ASP A 231 4.43 -12.96 9.75
CA ASP A 231 4.94 -13.19 8.38
C ASP A 231 5.51 -11.89 7.78
N ALA A 232 4.80 -10.77 7.95
CA ALA A 232 5.25 -9.46 7.50
C ALA A 232 6.52 -9.01 8.24
N LEU A 233 6.63 -9.28 9.55
CA LEU A 233 7.84 -8.99 10.32
C LEU A 233 9.04 -9.84 9.85
N ALA A 234 8.80 -11.11 9.51
CA ALA A 234 9.82 -11.98 8.92
C ALA A 234 10.29 -11.44 7.55
N PHE A 235 9.37 -10.96 6.71
CA PHE A 235 9.70 -10.31 5.43
C PHE A 235 10.56 -9.06 5.66
N VAL A 236 10.23 -8.22 6.64
CA VAL A 236 11.06 -7.05 7.01
C VAL A 236 12.46 -7.52 7.42
N LYS A 237 12.57 -8.50 8.31
CA LYS A 237 13.86 -9.04 8.79
C LYS A 237 14.74 -9.57 7.67
N GLN A 238 14.17 -10.23 6.67
CA GLN A 238 14.90 -10.77 5.52
C GLN A 238 15.46 -9.67 4.61
N ASN A 239 14.73 -8.58 4.42
CA ASN A 239 15.05 -7.56 3.41
C ASN A 239 15.76 -6.33 3.99
N ILE A 240 15.68 -6.08 5.30
CA ILE A 240 16.11 -4.81 5.90
C ILE A 240 17.60 -4.52 5.73
N LYS A 241 18.47 -5.56 5.73
CA LYS A 241 19.90 -5.36 5.52
C LYS A 241 20.18 -4.81 4.12
N HIS A 242 19.59 -5.40 3.09
CA HIS A 242 19.73 -4.92 1.71
C HIS A 242 19.15 -3.50 1.53
N VAL A 243 17.99 -3.23 2.11
CA VAL A 243 17.40 -1.88 2.11
C VAL A 243 18.33 -0.85 2.77
N LEU A 244 19.00 -1.22 3.86
CA LEU A 244 19.96 -0.34 4.52
C LEU A 244 21.20 -0.09 3.65
N ASP A 245 21.74 -1.15 3.02
CA ASP A 245 22.87 -1.05 2.11
C ASP A 245 22.56 -0.12 0.93
N LEU A 246 21.34 -0.21 0.36
CA LEU A 246 20.84 0.71 -0.67
C LEU A 246 20.71 2.15 -0.15
N LYS A 247 20.06 2.33 1.00
CA LYS A 247 19.83 3.65 1.60
C LYS A 247 21.14 4.38 1.89
N ASN A 248 22.17 3.65 2.31
CA ASN A 248 23.48 4.19 2.65
C ASN A 248 24.44 4.28 1.43
N GLY A 249 23.99 3.90 0.24
CA GLY A 249 24.80 3.90 -0.98
C GLY A 249 25.89 2.84 -1.00
N VAL A 250 25.77 1.78 -0.19
CA VAL A 250 26.69 0.63 -0.18
C VAL A 250 26.36 -0.33 -1.32
N ALA A 251 25.07 -0.49 -1.64
CA ALA A 251 24.60 -1.27 -2.78
C ALA A 251 24.07 -0.34 -3.87
N GLU A 252 24.22 -0.75 -5.14
CA GLU A 252 23.70 -0.04 -6.29
C GLU A 252 22.20 -0.31 -6.46
N PRO A 253 21.34 0.74 -6.51
CA PRO A 253 19.90 0.55 -6.62
C PRO A 253 19.47 0.15 -8.03
N THR A 254 18.66 -0.90 -8.14
CA THR A 254 18.11 -1.41 -9.40
C THR A 254 16.80 -0.73 -9.80
N SER A 255 16.52 -0.69 -11.12
CA SER A 255 15.28 -0.14 -11.68
C SER A 255 14.24 -1.25 -11.84
N CYS A 256 13.02 -1.07 -11.35
CA CYS A 256 11.94 -2.05 -11.54
C CYS A 256 11.40 -2.10 -12.99
N GLY A 257 11.72 -1.12 -13.84
CA GLY A 257 11.23 -1.02 -15.23
C GLY A 257 9.78 -0.54 -15.39
N ASN A 258 8.93 -0.70 -14.38
CA ASN A 258 7.47 -0.54 -14.48
C ASN A 258 6.91 0.71 -13.81
N CYS A 259 7.57 1.29 -12.79
CA CYS A 259 7.08 2.48 -12.10
C CYS A 259 7.13 3.72 -13.02
N TYR A 260 6.41 4.77 -12.63
CA TYR A 260 6.34 6.03 -13.38
C TYR A 260 7.73 6.57 -13.74
N TYR A 261 8.66 6.62 -12.80
CA TYR A 261 10.00 7.17 -13.05
C TYR A 261 10.85 6.29 -13.93
N CYS A 262 10.74 4.95 -13.83
CA CYS A 262 11.42 4.04 -14.73
C CYS A 262 10.90 4.18 -16.17
N ARG A 263 9.58 4.27 -16.36
CA ARG A 263 8.97 4.49 -17.67
C ARG A 263 9.34 5.86 -18.26
N LYS A 264 9.32 6.92 -17.44
CA LYS A 264 9.69 8.28 -17.85
C LYS A 264 11.13 8.38 -18.39
N ARG A 265 12.06 7.62 -17.78
CA ARG A 265 13.48 7.64 -18.20
C ARG A 265 13.85 6.57 -19.24
N LYS A 266 12.90 5.71 -19.61
CA LYS A 266 13.13 4.62 -20.56
C LYS A 266 13.51 5.19 -21.94
N LYS A 267 14.66 4.74 -22.46
CA LYS A 267 15.10 5.01 -23.83
C LYS A 267 15.18 3.68 -24.57
N LEU A 268 14.62 3.63 -25.77
CA LEU A 268 14.71 2.45 -26.61
C LEU A 268 16.07 2.45 -27.30
N THR A 269 16.77 1.33 -27.24
CA THR A 269 18.08 1.14 -27.88
C THR A 269 18.03 0.16 -29.03
N ALA A 270 17.04 -0.75 -29.02
CA ALA A 270 16.80 -1.72 -30.08
C ALA A 270 15.33 -2.21 -30.01
N PRO A 271 14.79 -2.75 -31.11
CA PRO A 271 13.54 -3.49 -31.07
C PRO A 271 13.70 -4.76 -30.22
N ILE A 272 12.62 -5.17 -29.54
CA ILE A 272 12.58 -6.40 -28.75
C ILE A 272 11.70 -7.43 -29.45
N SER A 273 11.96 -8.73 -29.23
CA SER A 273 11.10 -9.80 -29.75
C SER A 273 9.76 -9.83 -29.01
N MET A 274 8.70 -10.19 -29.70
CA MET A 274 7.38 -10.44 -29.12
C MET A 274 7.45 -11.48 -27.98
N GLN A 275 8.31 -12.50 -28.08
CA GLN A 275 8.54 -13.51 -27.04
C GLN A 275 9.05 -12.89 -25.72
N THR A 276 9.73 -11.74 -25.77
CA THR A 276 10.17 -11.03 -24.57
C THR A 276 9.01 -10.35 -23.83
N ILE A 277 7.93 -10.03 -24.55
CA ILE A 277 6.74 -9.34 -23.99
C ILE A 277 5.75 -10.37 -23.40
N VAL A 278 5.62 -11.50 -24.09
CA VAL A 278 4.76 -12.62 -23.66
C VAL A 278 5.67 -13.81 -23.40
N PRO A 279 6.05 -14.09 -22.16
CA PRO A 279 6.80 -15.31 -21.84
C PRO A 279 5.96 -16.51 -22.33
N VAL A 280 6.45 -17.22 -23.34
CA VAL A 280 5.85 -18.51 -23.70
C VAL A 280 6.08 -19.42 -22.51
N PRO A 281 5.05 -20.09 -21.95
CA PRO A 281 5.25 -21.13 -20.95
C PRO A 281 6.31 -22.11 -21.48
N ASN A 282 7.26 -22.46 -20.63
CA ASN A 282 8.34 -23.35 -21.03
C ASN A 282 7.74 -24.76 -21.19
N VAL A 283 7.35 -25.12 -22.41
CA VAL A 283 6.67 -26.38 -22.75
C VAL A 283 7.54 -27.61 -22.37
N ASN A 284 8.83 -27.38 -22.13
CA ASN A 284 9.76 -28.47 -21.80
C ASN A 284 9.65 -28.96 -20.34
N ASN A 285 9.04 -28.20 -19.42
CA ASN A 285 8.84 -28.63 -18.05
C ASN A 285 7.58 -29.50 -17.90
N ASP A 286 6.57 -29.30 -18.78
CA ASP A 286 5.32 -30.08 -18.72
C ASP A 286 5.52 -31.54 -19.27
N GLU A 287 6.50 -31.75 -20.16
CA GLU A 287 6.81 -33.09 -20.64
C GLU A 287 7.57 -33.94 -19.61
N GLU A 288 8.43 -33.35 -18.78
CA GLU A 288 9.13 -34.05 -17.69
C GLU A 288 8.17 -34.37 -16.53
N GLU A 289 7.27 -33.42 -16.15
CA GLU A 289 6.23 -33.72 -15.16
C GLU A 289 5.20 -34.75 -15.66
N MET A 290 4.79 -34.67 -16.93
CA MET A 290 3.88 -35.63 -17.53
C MET A 290 4.54 -37.02 -17.69
N SER A 291 5.86 -37.11 -17.91
CA SER A 291 6.57 -38.36 -17.98
C SER A 291 6.72 -39.00 -16.59
N ALA A 292 6.99 -38.20 -15.56
CA ALA A 292 7.06 -38.66 -14.17
C ALA A 292 5.71 -39.17 -13.66
N ILE A 293 4.60 -38.52 -14.02
CA ILE A 293 3.24 -38.96 -13.68
C ILE A 293 2.87 -40.25 -14.42
N LYS A 294 3.30 -40.42 -15.67
CA LYS A 294 3.06 -41.68 -16.42
C LYS A 294 3.84 -42.85 -15.86
N GLU A 295 5.06 -42.66 -15.38
CA GLU A 295 5.84 -43.75 -14.74
C GLU A 295 5.26 -44.18 -13.38
N ASP A 296 4.61 -43.25 -12.64
CA ASP A 296 3.96 -43.56 -11.36
C ASP A 296 2.62 -44.32 -11.54
N ILE A 297 1.90 -44.04 -12.64
CA ILE A 297 0.65 -44.72 -12.99
C ILE A 297 0.92 -46.17 -13.46
N THR A 298 2.02 -46.43 -14.19
CA THR A 298 2.34 -47.75 -14.66
C THR A 298 2.88 -48.70 -13.59
N LYS A 299 3.29 -48.18 -12.43
CA LYS A 299 3.75 -49.01 -11.29
C LYS A 299 2.63 -49.47 -10.35
N ASN A 300 1.42 -48.92 -10.49
CA ASN A 300 0.29 -49.24 -9.61
C ASN A 300 -0.80 -50.13 -10.25
N ASP A 301 -0.62 -50.61 -11.50
CA ASP A 301 -1.65 -51.37 -12.23
C ASP A 301 -1.52 -52.91 -12.17
N ASP A 302 -0.80 -53.45 -11.18
CA ASP A 302 -0.73 -54.90 -11.00
C ASP A 302 -1.66 -55.48 -9.91
N ASN A 303 -2.68 -54.78 -9.49
CA ASN A 303 -3.75 -55.37 -8.66
C ASN A 303 -5.00 -54.47 -8.63
N VAL A 304 -5.94 -54.70 -9.51
CA VAL A 304 -7.40 -54.71 -9.23
C VAL A 304 -8.17 -54.98 -10.55
N THR A 305 -8.76 -56.12 -10.64
CA THR A 305 -9.92 -56.39 -11.52
C THR A 305 -11.15 -55.82 -10.85
N ASP A 306 -11.84 -54.85 -11.43
CA ASP A 306 -13.26 -54.94 -11.69
C ASP A 306 -13.81 -53.67 -12.42
N THR A 307 -14.79 -53.95 -13.24
CA THR A 307 -15.57 -53.14 -14.17
C THR A 307 -16.24 -51.91 -13.54
N THR A 308 -16.03 -50.71 -14.11
CA THR A 308 -17.09 -49.70 -14.22
C THR A 308 -16.82 -48.69 -15.37
N THR A 309 -17.80 -48.54 -16.22
CA THR A 309 -17.89 -47.72 -17.43
C THR A 309 -17.67 -46.22 -17.14
N ALA A 310 -16.68 -45.59 -17.79
CA ALA A 310 -16.46 -44.17 -17.79
C ALA A 310 -17.25 -43.46 -18.89
N THR A 311 -18.08 -42.50 -18.52
CA THR A 311 -18.80 -41.62 -19.45
C THR A 311 -17.90 -40.41 -19.76
N VAL A 312 -17.56 -40.27 -21.04
CA VAL A 312 -16.77 -39.15 -21.56
C VAL A 312 -17.69 -37.92 -21.69
N PHE A 313 -17.40 -36.87 -20.94
CA PHE A 313 -17.97 -35.54 -21.19
C PHE A 313 -17.08 -34.76 -22.16
N GLY A 314 -17.61 -34.54 -23.37
CA GLY A 314 -16.99 -33.71 -24.39
C GLY A 314 -16.98 -32.22 -23.99
N LEU A 315 -15.82 -31.60 -24.09
CA LEU A 315 -15.66 -30.14 -24.01
C LEU A 315 -16.05 -29.51 -25.34
N ALA A 316 -17.07 -28.65 -25.32
CA ALA A 316 -17.46 -27.84 -26.46
C ALA A 316 -16.50 -26.61 -26.58
N PRO A 317 -16.14 -26.17 -27.81
CA PRO A 317 -15.28 -25.03 -28.01
C PRO A 317 -16.02 -23.72 -27.77
N TRP A 318 -15.45 -22.86 -26.94
CA TRP A 318 -15.95 -21.53 -26.65
C TRP A 318 -15.47 -20.55 -27.73
N ALA A 319 -16.42 -20.00 -28.51
CA ALA A 319 -16.19 -18.86 -29.40
C ALA A 319 -16.91 -17.63 -28.84
N PRO A 320 -16.24 -16.47 -28.71
CA PRO A 320 -16.92 -15.25 -28.29
C PRO A 320 -17.64 -14.59 -29.47
N PRO A 321 -18.82 -13.96 -29.27
CA PRO A 321 -19.49 -13.22 -30.31
C PRO A 321 -18.86 -11.83 -30.49
N PHE A 322 -18.49 -11.53 -31.74
CA PHE A 322 -18.19 -10.16 -32.19
C PHE A 322 -19.51 -9.37 -32.30
N HIS A 323 -19.66 -8.29 -31.54
CA HIS A 323 -20.64 -7.27 -31.85
C HIS A 323 -19.96 -6.07 -32.50
N LEU A 324 -20.28 -5.89 -33.78
CA LEU A 324 -20.04 -4.67 -34.54
C LEU A 324 -20.96 -3.56 -33.99
N PHE A 325 -20.37 -2.45 -33.56
CA PHE A 325 -21.12 -1.21 -33.39
C PHE A 325 -21.11 -0.47 -34.73
N SER A 326 -22.31 -0.29 -35.33
CA SER A 326 -22.59 0.67 -36.37
C SER A 326 -22.89 2.03 -35.75
N GLU A 327 -22.32 3.06 -36.37
CA GLU A 327 -22.54 4.47 -36.13
C GLU A 327 -24.03 4.86 -36.22
N ASN A 328 -24.51 5.70 -35.30
CA ASN A 328 -25.28 6.93 -35.56
C ASN A 328 -25.22 7.82 -34.31
#